data_02784168c0692325848328d63a801e41
#
_entry.id   02784168c0692325848328d63a801e41
#
_cell.length_a   1.000
_cell.length_b   1.000
_cell.length_c   1.000
_cell.angle_alpha   90.00
_cell.angle_beta   90.00
_cell.angle_gamma   90.00
#
_symmetry.space_group_name_H-M   'P 1'
#
loop_
_entity.id
_entity.type
_entity.pdbx_description
1 polymer ?
#
loop_
_entity_poly.entity_id
_entity_poly.type
_entity_poly.pdbx_seq_one_letter_code
_entity_poly.pdbx_strand_id
1 'polypeptide(L)'
;MAKEKKYVKVKSEKAESNEVYGKDEHGKIIKIEQTGDPKKRATCKRVRAIVCWVIAIAFEVIGILRLAEVINWFSNLEPLWFLIICIVLDLIFVVIGSQLWKKANHIDPASEKNKVKFWLWNNLGTVVSIIAFLPLIILIFTDKKLDKKSKGILGGIAIAALAIAGLTSYDWNPVSMEWLEQAQKEVLQVSPSGTVYWAEHSKKYHVDQNCPAFSNSEVVYEGTVADAFERGLTDPCRRCIPEYHEEEATENTEVEEEWEEEDLWELLWGLLE
;
A
#
# COMPACT_ATOMS: atom_id res chain seq x y z
N MET A 1 -35.64 14.57 19.10
CA MET A 1 -36.00 13.16 18.81
C MET A 1 -35.34 12.81 17.49
N ALA A 2 -34.23 12.09 17.51
CA ALA A 2 -33.56 11.62 16.29
C ALA A 2 -34.41 10.49 15.69
N LYS A 3 -34.86 10.65 14.45
CA LYS A 3 -35.57 9.61 13.72
C LYS A 3 -34.60 8.47 13.40
N GLU A 4 -34.86 7.29 13.91
CA GLU A 4 -34.17 6.06 13.65
C GLU A 4 -34.22 5.76 12.13
N LYS A 5 -33.04 5.76 11.47
CA LYS A 5 -32.94 5.50 10.03
C LYS A 5 -33.21 4.02 9.78
N LYS A 6 -34.31 3.69 9.11
CA LYS A 6 -34.61 2.32 8.68
C LYS A 6 -33.84 1.98 7.41
N TYR A 7 -32.81 1.18 7.56
CA TYR A 7 -32.12 0.57 6.42
C TYR A 7 -32.92 -0.61 5.89
N VAL A 8 -33.27 -0.59 4.60
CA VAL A 8 -33.92 -1.72 3.94
C VAL A 8 -32.80 -2.59 3.31
N LYS A 9 -32.60 -3.78 3.85
CA LYS A 9 -31.70 -4.77 3.25
C LYS A 9 -32.29 -5.22 1.91
N VAL A 10 -31.67 -4.83 0.81
CA VAL A 10 -31.98 -5.38 -0.51
C VAL A 10 -31.12 -6.62 -0.73
N LYS A 11 -31.71 -7.81 -0.71
CA LYS A 11 -31.05 -9.04 -1.14
C LYS A 11 -30.81 -8.96 -2.64
N SER A 12 -29.57 -8.87 -3.05
CA SER A 12 -29.17 -9.09 -4.45
C SER A 12 -28.96 -10.59 -4.66
N GLU A 13 -29.58 -11.17 -5.69
CA GLU A 13 -29.47 -12.61 -6.05
C GLU A 13 -28.10 -13.00 -6.63
N LYS A 14 -27.12 -12.08 -6.69
CA LYS A 14 -25.76 -12.32 -7.21
C LYS A 14 -24.69 -11.86 -6.23
N ALA A 15 -24.76 -12.26 -4.96
CA ALA A 15 -23.75 -11.90 -3.97
C ALA A 15 -22.79 -13.06 -3.71
N GLU A 16 -21.71 -13.13 -4.46
CA GLU A 16 -20.47 -13.84 -4.06
C GLU A 16 -19.57 -13.00 -3.15
N SER A 17 -19.98 -11.77 -2.80
CA SER A 17 -19.27 -10.89 -1.88
C SER A 17 -20.17 -10.55 -0.69
N ASN A 18 -19.60 -10.48 0.52
CA ASN A 18 -20.29 -10.08 1.77
C ASN A 18 -20.67 -8.58 1.78
N GLU A 19 -21.09 -8.05 0.65
CA GLU A 19 -21.46 -6.65 0.49
C GLU A 19 -22.95 -6.47 0.83
N VAL A 20 -23.23 -5.66 1.84
CA VAL A 20 -24.60 -5.30 2.21
C VAL A 20 -24.95 -3.95 1.56
N TYR A 21 -25.96 -3.92 0.75
CA TYR A 21 -26.48 -2.70 0.13
C TYR A 21 -27.71 -2.21 0.88
N GLY A 22 -27.72 -0.91 1.22
CA GLY A 22 -28.89 -0.21 1.74
C GLY A 22 -29.28 0.93 0.79
N LYS A 23 -30.55 1.36 0.83
CA LYS A 23 -30.98 2.64 0.24
C LYS A 23 -31.39 3.58 1.36
N ASP A 24 -30.94 4.84 1.27
CA ASP A 24 -31.42 5.90 2.16
C ASP A 24 -32.81 6.42 1.76
N GLU A 25 -33.35 7.36 2.55
CA GLU A 25 -34.66 7.99 2.29
C GLU A 25 -34.70 8.75 0.95
N HIS A 26 -33.51 9.07 0.37
CA HIS A 26 -33.37 9.78 -0.90
C HIS A 26 -33.08 8.85 -2.08
N GLY A 27 -33.15 7.53 -1.88
CA GLY A 27 -32.91 6.52 -2.91
C GLY A 27 -31.43 6.28 -3.24
N LYS A 28 -30.50 6.90 -2.50
CA LYS A 28 -29.05 6.74 -2.66
C LYS A 28 -28.62 5.37 -2.17
N ILE A 29 -27.80 4.68 -2.96
CA ILE A 29 -27.28 3.35 -2.61
C ILE A 29 -26.14 3.50 -1.62
N ILE A 30 -26.30 2.92 -0.43
CA ILE A 30 -25.25 2.85 0.58
C ILE A 30 -24.69 1.44 0.56
N LYS A 31 -23.42 1.33 0.26
CA LYS A 31 -22.68 0.07 0.32
C LYS A 31 -21.99 -0.05 1.67
N ILE A 32 -22.52 -0.91 2.54
CA ILE A 32 -21.92 -1.20 3.83
C ILE A 32 -20.88 -2.29 3.61
N GLU A 33 -19.61 -1.94 3.70
CA GLU A 33 -18.55 -2.93 3.78
C GLU A 33 -18.58 -3.57 5.16
N GLN A 34 -19.09 -4.81 5.27
CA GLN A 34 -18.88 -5.62 6.47
C GLN A 34 -17.44 -6.06 6.51
N THR A 35 -16.62 -5.21 7.07
CA THR A 35 -15.21 -5.49 7.26
C THR A 35 -15.05 -6.33 8.52
N GLY A 36 -14.49 -7.54 8.36
CA GLY A 36 -14.06 -8.34 9.50
C GLY A 36 -12.96 -7.62 10.29
N ASP A 37 -12.49 -8.25 11.37
CA ASP A 37 -11.42 -7.74 12.24
C ASP A 37 -10.26 -7.14 11.41
N PRO A 38 -9.94 -5.83 11.55
CA PRO A 38 -8.89 -5.16 10.79
C PRO A 38 -7.54 -5.86 10.88
N LYS A 39 -7.15 -6.35 12.08
CA LYS A 39 -5.89 -7.07 12.28
C LYS A 39 -5.82 -8.37 11.48
N LYS A 40 -6.92 -9.12 11.37
CA LYS A 40 -6.98 -10.33 10.56
C LYS A 40 -6.86 -10.02 9.07
N ARG A 41 -7.50 -8.95 8.61
CA ARG A 41 -7.40 -8.48 7.21
C ARG A 41 -5.97 -8.07 6.87
N ALA A 42 -5.34 -7.26 7.72
CA ALA A 42 -3.95 -6.85 7.56
C ALA A 42 -3.00 -8.05 7.50
N THR A 43 -3.14 -9.00 8.46
CA THR A 43 -2.33 -10.22 8.50
C THR A 43 -2.50 -11.05 7.22
N CYS A 44 -3.73 -11.23 6.74
CA CYS A 44 -3.99 -11.97 5.49
C CYS A 44 -3.29 -11.31 4.28
N LYS A 45 -3.33 -9.96 4.19
CA LYS A 45 -2.64 -9.22 3.13
C LYS A 45 -1.11 -9.34 3.25
N ARG A 46 -0.55 -9.28 4.47
CA ARG A 46 0.89 -9.47 4.71
C ARG A 46 1.35 -10.87 4.30
N VAL A 47 0.60 -11.91 4.66
CA VAL A 47 0.91 -13.29 4.24
C VAL A 47 0.90 -13.42 2.71
N ARG A 48 -0.12 -12.86 2.04
CA ARG A 48 -0.18 -12.88 0.57
C ARG A 48 0.97 -12.10 -0.05
N ALA A 49 1.38 -10.97 0.54
CA ALA A 49 2.53 -10.20 0.08
C ALA A 49 3.82 -11.02 0.16
N ILE A 50 4.05 -11.69 1.30
CA ILE A 50 5.22 -12.57 1.49
C ILE A 50 5.21 -13.71 0.47
N VAL A 51 4.06 -14.35 0.21
CA VAL A 51 3.96 -15.41 -0.80
C VAL A 51 4.33 -14.87 -2.19
N CYS A 52 3.84 -13.67 -2.56
CA CYS A 52 4.23 -13.04 -3.82
C CYS A 52 5.74 -12.80 -3.90
N TRP A 53 6.36 -12.29 -2.85
CA TRP A 53 7.81 -12.05 -2.81
C TRP A 53 8.63 -13.35 -2.87
N VAL A 54 8.18 -14.42 -2.23
CA VAL A 54 8.83 -15.75 -2.35
C VAL A 54 8.76 -16.26 -3.79
N ILE A 55 7.62 -16.07 -4.47
CA ILE A 55 7.48 -16.44 -5.88
C ILE A 55 8.41 -15.57 -6.76
N ALA A 56 8.49 -14.27 -6.49
CA ALA A 56 9.38 -13.35 -7.19
C ALA A 56 10.85 -13.82 -7.08
N ILE A 57 11.34 -14.02 -5.86
CA ILE A 57 12.70 -14.53 -5.61
C ILE A 57 12.93 -15.88 -6.30
N ALA A 58 11.92 -16.75 -6.37
CA ALA A 58 12.05 -18.02 -7.09
C ALA A 58 12.29 -17.79 -8.60
N PHE A 59 11.62 -16.84 -9.24
CA PHE A 59 11.88 -16.49 -10.64
C PHE A 59 13.27 -15.89 -10.83
N GLU A 60 13.74 -15.02 -9.91
CA GLU A 60 15.10 -14.51 -9.91
C GLU A 60 16.12 -15.66 -9.85
N VAL A 61 15.98 -16.55 -8.87
CA VAL A 61 16.89 -17.71 -8.69
C VAL A 61 16.88 -18.59 -9.93
N ILE A 62 15.73 -18.88 -10.53
CA ILE A 62 15.62 -19.66 -11.77
C ILE A 62 16.35 -18.93 -12.91
N GLY A 63 16.21 -17.60 -13.02
CA GLY A 63 16.92 -16.78 -14.00
C GLY A 63 18.44 -16.87 -13.81
N ILE A 64 18.92 -16.75 -12.57
CA ILE A 64 20.33 -16.87 -12.22
C ILE A 64 20.89 -18.26 -12.55
N LEU A 65 20.19 -19.33 -12.17
CA LEU A 65 20.59 -20.71 -12.45
C LEU A 65 20.63 -21.01 -13.96
N ARG A 66 19.74 -20.40 -14.74
CA ARG A 66 19.76 -20.49 -16.19
C ARG A 66 20.94 -19.74 -16.81
N LEU A 67 21.25 -18.55 -16.30
CA LEU A 67 22.41 -17.77 -16.72
C LEU A 67 23.72 -18.49 -16.39
N ALA A 68 23.79 -19.12 -15.21
CA ALA A 68 24.92 -19.93 -14.78
C ALA A 68 25.03 -21.29 -15.52
N GLU A 69 24.09 -21.61 -16.43
CA GLU A 69 24.02 -22.89 -17.16
C GLU A 69 23.83 -24.11 -16.25
N VAL A 70 23.40 -23.94 -15.01
CA VAL A 70 23.11 -25.04 -14.08
C VAL A 70 21.85 -25.80 -14.48
N ILE A 71 20.85 -25.07 -15.02
CA ILE A 71 19.60 -25.64 -15.51
C ILE A 71 19.44 -25.37 -17.01
N ASN A 72 18.93 -26.36 -17.74
CA ASN A 72 18.62 -26.28 -19.16
C ASN A 72 17.12 -26.43 -19.44
N TRP A 73 16.29 -26.01 -18.52
CA TRP A 73 14.85 -26.00 -18.71
C TRP A 73 14.47 -25.09 -19.87
N PHE A 74 13.53 -25.55 -20.68
CA PHE A 74 13.12 -24.83 -21.88
C PHE A 74 14.26 -24.58 -22.86
N SER A 75 15.06 -25.61 -23.17
CA SER A 75 16.20 -25.52 -24.10
C SER A 75 15.86 -24.97 -25.50
N ASN A 76 14.57 -25.03 -25.90
CA ASN A 76 14.08 -24.48 -27.15
C ASN A 76 13.92 -22.94 -27.12
N LEU A 77 13.98 -22.31 -25.93
CA LEU A 77 13.90 -20.86 -25.77
C LEU A 77 15.31 -20.28 -25.64
N GLU A 78 15.62 -19.27 -26.46
CA GLU A 78 16.89 -18.58 -26.33
C GLU A 78 17.07 -17.98 -24.91
N PRO A 79 18.28 -18.08 -24.34
CA PRO A 79 18.56 -17.61 -22.98
C PRO A 79 18.13 -16.15 -22.73
N LEU A 80 18.27 -15.29 -23.74
CA LEU A 80 17.88 -13.89 -23.66
C LEU A 80 16.37 -13.75 -23.34
N TRP A 81 15.51 -14.40 -24.11
CA TRP A 81 14.06 -14.32 -23.92
C TRP A 81 13.61 -14.95 -22.61
N PHE A 82 14.25 -16.06 -22.23
CA PHE A 82 13.95 -16.70 -20.95
C PHE A 82 14.22 -15.77 -19.78
N LEU A 83 15.38 -15.07 -19.77
CA LEU A 83 15.73 -14.13 -18.72
C LEU A 83 14.79 -12.92 -18.69
N ILE A 84 14.39 -12.41 -19.86
CA ILE A 84 13.39 -11.32 -19.94
C ILE A 84 12.08 -11.73 -19.30
N ILE A 85 11.60 -12.95 -19.59
CA ILE A 85 10.35 -13.47 -19.00
C ILE A 85 10.49 -13.59 -17.48
N CYS A 86 11.62 -14.11 -16.96
CA CYS A 86 11.86 -14.19 -15.52
C CYS A 86 11.84 -12.79 -14.87
N ILE A 87 12.52 -11.80 -15.45
CA ILE A 87 12.55 -10.40 -14.93
C ILE A 87 11.14 -9.80 -14.91
N VAL A 88 10.34 -10.03 -15.95
CA VAL A 88 8.98 -9.49 -16.02
C VAL A 88 8.07 -10.16 -14.98
N LEU A 89 8.16 -11.46 -14.81
CA LEU A 89 7.38 -12.18 -13.80
C LEU A 89 7.79 -11.78 -12.38
N ASP A 90 9.10 -11.67 -12.13
CA ASP A 90 9.63 -11.16 -10.87
C ASP A 90 9.08 -9.75 -10.56
N LEU A 91 9.17 -8.81 -11.51
CA LEU A 91 8.61 -7.47 -11.38
C LEU A 91 7.11 -7.48 -11.01
N ILE A 92 6.31 -8.29 -11.69
CA ILE A 92 4.87 -8.39 -11.43
C ILE A 92 4.62 -8.84 -9.99
N PHE A 93 5.27 -9.90 -9.53
CA PHE A 93 5.06 -10.43 -8.19
C PHE A 93 5.63 -9.51 -7.09
N VAL A 94 6.77 -8.85 -7.33
CA VAL A 94 7.31 -7.85 -6.40
C VAL A 94 6.33 -6.68 -6.24
N VAL A 95 5.79 -6.14 -7.32
CA VAL A 95 4.86 -5.02 -7.28
C VAL A 95 3.55 -5.42 -6.59
N ILE A 96 2.95 -6.57 -6.95
CA ILE A 96 1.72 -7.05 -6.30
C ILE A 96 1.95 -7.24 -4.80
N GLY A 97 3.04 -7.89 -4.40
CA GLY A 97 3.39 -8.11 -3.00
C GLY A 97 3.53 -6.78 -2.24
N SER A 98 4.23 -5.82 -2.83
CA SER A 98 4.45 -4.50 -2.23
C SER A 98 3.15 -3.70 -2.08
N GLN A 99 2.24 -3.75 -3.05
CA GLN A 99 0.94 -3.10 -2.94
C GLN A 99 0.06 -3.74 -1.85
N LEU A 100 0.11 -5.08 -1.72
CA LEU A 100 -0.59 -5.79 -0.64
C LEU A 100 -0.02 -5.42 0.73
N TRP A 101 1.31 -5.28 0.84
CA TRP A 101 1.99 -4.87 2.07
C TRP A 101 1.62 -3.46 2.48
N LYS A 102 1.66 -2.49 1.56
CA LYS A 102 1.22 -1.10 1.82
C LYS A 102 -0.23 -1.04 2.31
N LYS A 103 -1.15 -1.73 1.61
CA LYS A 103 -2.55 -1.81 2.05
C LYS A 103 -2.71 -2.42 3.44
N ALA A 104 -1.90 -3.41 3.80
CA ALA A 104 -1.92 -3.99 5.13
C ALA A 104 -1.45 -3.00 6.20
N ASN A 105 -0.41 -2.19 5.89
CA ASN A 105 0.10 -1.17 6.79
C ASN A 105 -0.88 0.00 6.98
N HIS A 106 -1.70 0.32 5.98
CA HIS A 106 -2.76 1.32 6.14
C HIS A 106 -3.93 0.82 7.02
N ILE A 107 -4.15 -0.51 7.11
CA ILE A 107 -5.20 -1.09 7.99
C ILE A 107 -4.70 -1.22 9.43
N ASP A 108 -3.46 -1.68 9.61
CA ASP A 108 -2.81 -1.97 10.89
C ASP A 108 -1.39 -1.41 10.84
N PRO A 109 -1.28 -0.09 11.05
CA PRO A 109 -0.03 0.64 10.87
C PRO A 109 0.97 0.36 12.01
N ALA A 110 2.25 0.61 11.72
CA ALA A 110 3.29 0.58 12.72
C ALA A 110 3.29 1.89 13.54
N SER A 111 3.81 1.82 14.77
CA SER A 111 4.05 3.01 15.59
C SER A 111 5.26 3.78 15.06
N GLU A 112 5.17 5.11 15.03
CA GLU A 112 6.26 6.01 14.61
C GLU A 112 7.23 6.38 15.74
N LYS A 113 7.02 5.88 16.96
CA LYS A 113 7.95 6.10 18.08
C LYS A 113 9.39 5.73 17.78
N ASN A 114 9.61 4.78 16.87
CA ASN A 114 10.93 4.45 16.34
C ASN A 114 10.92 4.73 14.83
N LYS A 115 11.45 5.88 14.42
CA LYS A 115 11.45 6.36 13.04
C LYS A 115 12.09 5.37 12.05
N VAL A 116 13.21 4.72 12.41
CA VAL A 116 13.90 3.75 11.55
C VAL A 116 13.05 2.50 11.33
N LYS A 117 12.50 1.94 12.40
CA LYS A 117 11.61 0.77 12.32
C LYS A 117 10.34 1.10 11.54
N PHE A 118 9.76 2.28 11.74
CA PHE A 118 8.59 2.77 11.03
C PHE A 118 8.86 2.88 9.53
N TRP A 119 9.97 3.55 9.16
CA TRP A 119 10.37 3.68 7.76
C TRP A 119 10.62 2.32 7.09
N LEU A 120 11.41 1.46 7.74
CA LEU A 120 11.72 0.12 7.19
C LEU A 120 10.46 -0.72 7.00
N TRP A 121 9.54 -0.68 7.97
CA TRP A 121 8.29 -1.45 7.92
C TRP A 121 7.38 -0.99 6.77
N ASN A 122 7.26 0.30 6.57
CA ASN A 122 6.43 0.86 5.51
C ASN A 122 7.06 0.68 4.12
N ASN A 123 8.39 0.68 4.04
CA ASN A 123 9.13 0.56 2.78
C ASN A 123 9.74 -0.84 2.55
N LEU A 124 9.25 -1.87 3.25
CA LEU A 124 9.77 -3.23 3.12
C LEU A 124 9.68 -3.74 1.66
N GLY A 125 8.65 -3.35 0.91
CA GLY A 125 8.53 -3.66 -0.50
C GLY A 125 9.66 -3.10 -1.36
N THR A 126 10.13 -1.89 -1.06
CA THR A 126 11.30 -1.28 -1.73
C THR A 126 12.58 -2.04 -1.40
N VAL A 127 12.76 -2.44 -0.15
CA VAL A 127 13.91 -3.27 0.26
C VAL A 127 13.91 -4.60 -0.47
N VAL A 128 12.75 -5.26 -0.54
CA VAL A 128 12.59 -6.51 -1.30
C VAL A 128 12.89 -6.31 -2.78
N SER A 129 12.48 -5.18 -3.38
CA SER A 129 12.80 -4.87 -4.78
C SER A 129 14.31 -4.81 -5.03
N ILE A 130 15.07 -4.22 -4.11
CA ILE A 130 16.54 -4.18 -4.21
C ILE A 130 17.13 -5.59 -4.12
N ILE A 131 16.67 -6.39 -3.17
CA ILE A 131 17.14 -7.77 -2.98
C ILE A 131 16.80 -8.64 -4.20
N ALA A 132 15.65 -8.42 -4.82
CA ALA A 132 15.17 -9.20 -5.96
C ALA A 132 15.87 -8.86 -7.28
N PHE A 133 16.32 -7.64 -7.50
CA PHE A 133 16.86 -7.25 -8.81
C PHE A 133 18.37 -7.02 -8.80
N LEU A 134 18.95 -6.57 -7.67
CA LEU A 134 20.34 -6.16 -7.63
C LEU A 134 21.32 -7.31 -7.91
N PRO A 135 21.15 -8.53 -7.35
CA PRO A 135 22.04 -9.65 -7.62
C PRO A 135 22.04 -10.03 -9.11
N LEU A 136 20.86 -10.07 -9.73
CA LEU A 136 20.73 -10.39 -11.14
C LEU A 136 21.38 -9.32 -12.04
N ILE A 137 21.23 -8.04 -11.72
CA ILE A 137 21.87 -6.93 -12.44
C ILE A 137 23.40 -7.10 -12.39
N ILE A 138 23.96 -7.34 -11.20
CA ILE A 138 25.39 -7.56 -11.03
C ILE A 138 25.87 -8.73 -11.87
N LEU A 139 25.13 -9.86 -11.83
CA LEU A 139 25.49 -11.05 -12.60
C LEU A 139 25.44 -10.81 -14.10
N ILE A 140 24.40 -10.14 -14.63
CA ILE A 140 24.31 -9.81 -16.06
C ILE A 140 25.53 -9.03 -16.55
N PHE A 141 25.98 -8.04 -15.78
CA PHE A 141 27.13 -7.22 -16.19
C PHE A 141 28.49 -7.92 -16.00
N THR A 142 28.62 -8.82 -15.02
CA THR A 142 29.88 -9.53 -14.73
C THR A 142 30.02 -10.83 -15.53
N ASP A 143 28.95 -11.41 -16.05
CA ASP A 143 29.00 -12.64 -16.84
C ASP A 143 29.87 -12.46 -18.09
N LYS A 144 30.81 -13.38 -18.30
CA LYS A 144 31.77 -13.31 -19.44
C LYS A 144 31.20 -13.96 -20.72
N LYS A 145 30.13 -14.74 -20.62
CA LYS A 145 29.53 -15.49 -21.74
C LYS A 145 28.54 -14.66 -22.54
N LEU A 146 27.89 -13.69 -21.89
CA LEU A 146 26.96 -12.78 -22.56
C LEU A 146 27.75 -11.79 -23.46
N ASP A 147 27.29 -11.64 -24.69
CA ASP A 147 27.78 -10.60 -25.59
C ASP A 147 27.37 -9.20 -25.14
N LYS A 148 28.07 -8.17 -25.62
CA LYS A 148 27.82 -6.78 -25.21
C LYS A 148 26.39 -6.29 -25.48
N LYS A 149 25.79 -6.78 -26.58
CA LYS A 149 24.43 -6.39 -26.95
C LYS A 149 23.40 -6.99 -25.97
N SER A 150 23.52 -8.28 -25.67
CA SER A 150 22.64 -8.96 -24.70
C SER A 150 22.77 -8.38 -23.30
N LYS A 151 24.01 -8.07 -22.84
CA LYS A 151 24.23 -7.35 -21.57
C LYS A 151 23.53 -6.00 -21.53
N GLY A 152 23.62 -5.23 -22.62
CA GLY A 152 22.96 -3.91 -22.71
C GLY A 152 21.45 -4.02 -22.62
N ILE A 153 20.84 -4.99 -23.33
CA ILE A 153 19.38 -5.21 -23.33
C ILE A 153 18.92 -5.71 -21.97
N LEU A 154 19.50 -6.80 -21.49
CA LEU A 154 19.08 -7.42 -20.20
C LEU A 154 19.33 -6.48 -19.03
N GLY A 155 20.51 -5.87 -18.97
CA GLY A 155 20.85 -4.91 -17.90
C GLY A 155 19.95 -3.69 -17.92
N GLY A 156 19.64 -3.15 -19.10
CA GLY A 156 18.69 -2.04 -19.25
C GLY A 156 17.28 -2.40 -18.77
N ILE A 157 16.77 -3.58 -19.14
CA ILE A 157 15.46 -4.09 -18.67
C ILE A 157 15.47 -4.30 -17.16
N ALA A 158 16.51 -4.93 -16.60
CA ALA A 158 16.60 -5.21 -15.17
C ALA A 158 16.70 -3.92 -14.33
N ILE A 159 17.46 -2.92 -14.79
CA ILE A 159 17.55 -1.60 -14.13
C ILE A 159 16.19 -0.88 -14.21
N ALA A 160 15.52 -0.91 -15.36
CA ALA A 160 14.19 -0.34 -15.49
C ALA A 160 13.18 -1.05 -14.57
N ALA A 161 13.25 -2.37 -14.47
CA ALA A 161 12.40 -3.16 -13.56
C ALA A 161 12.66 -2.78 -12.10
N LEU A 162 13.91 -2.65 -11.68
CA LEU A 162 14.26 -2.19 -10.32
C LEU A 162 13.73 -0.79 -10.04
N ALA A 163 13.87 0.14 -10.98
CA ALA A 163 13.37 1.50 -10.82
C ALA A 163 11.83 1.52 -10.69
N ILE A 164 11.12 0.80 -11.55
CA ILE A 164 9.66 0.67 -11.49
C ILE A 164 9.24 0.02 -10.17
N ALA A 165 9.84 -1.11 -9.79
CA ALA A 165 9.54 -1.80 -8.56
C ALA A 165 9.81 -0.91 -7.33
N GLY A 166 10.96 -0.24 -7.27
CA GLY A 166 11.32 0.64 -6.16
C GLY A 166 10.36 1.80 -6.01
N LEU A 167 10.09 2.55 -7.07
CA LEU A 167 9.21 3.71 -7.05
C LEU A 167 7.75 3.33 -6.72
N THR A 168 7.25 2.22 -7.27
CA THR A 168 5.88 1.76 -7.00
C THR A 168 5.73 1.11 -5.64
N SER A 169 6.80 0.53 -5.08
CA SER A 169 6.80 -0.13 -3.77
C SER A 169 7.01 0.85 -2.63
N TYR A 170 7.63 2.01 -2.87
CA TYR A 170 7.82 3.03 -1.86
C TYR A 170 6.48 3.58 -1.38
N ASP A 171 6.31 3.70 -0.06
CA ASP A 171 5.13 4.31 0.53
C ASP A 171 5.36 5.81 0.70
N TRP A 172 4.77 6.58 -0.20
CA TRP A 172 4.89 8.04 -0.26
C TRP A 172 4.05 8.76 0.80
N ASN A 173 3.08 8.04 1.40
CA ASN A 173 2.19 8.60 2.41
C ASN A 173 1.93 7.54 3.50
N PRO A 174 2.96 7.17 4.27
CA PRO A 174 2.86 6.14 5.29
C PRO A 174 1.95 6.60 6.43
N VAL A 175 1.10 5.71 6.90
CA VAL A 175 0.21 5.95 8.04
C VAL A 175 0.84 5.41 9.31
N SER A 176 0.80 6.19 10.41
CA SER A 176 1.21 5.73 11.73
C SER A 176 0.03 5.23 12.57
N MET A 177 0.32 4.39 13.58
CA MET A 177 -0.68 3.96 14.55
C MET A 177 -1.24 5.16 15.32
N GLU A 178 -0.37 6.07 15.68
CA GLU A 178 -0.69 7.30 16.40
C GLU A 178 -1.67 8.16 15.60
N TRP A 179 -1.41 8.34 14.32
CA TRP A 179 -2.31 9.08 13.43
C TRP A 179 -3.69 8.40 13.29
N LEU A 180 -3.72 7.08 13.09
CA LEU A 180 -4.98 6.34 13.02
C LEU A 180 -5.79 6.45 14.31
N GLU A 181 -5.14 6.33 15.49
CA GLU A 181 -5.79 6.47 16.79
C GLU A 181 -6.33 7.90 17.02
N GLN A 182 -5.59 8.91 16.59
CA GLN A 182 -6.02 10.30 16.65
C GLN A 182 -7.26 10.52 15.77
N ALA A 183 -7.20 10.12 14.50
CA ALA A 183 -8.33 10.24 13.58
C ALA A 183 -9.59 9.52 14.09
N GLN A 184 -9.42 8.35 14.72
CA GLN A 184 -10.54 7.64 15.34
C GLN A 184 -11.14 8.42 16.52
N LYS A 185 -10.32 9.01 17.38
CA LYS A 185 -10.78 9.84 18.51
C LYS A 185 -11.57 11.05 18.03
N GLU A 186 -11.08 11.75 17.01
CA GLU A 186 -11.73 12.93 16.43
C GLU A 186 -13.09 12.57 15.82
N VAL A 187 -13.14 11.48 15.06
CA VAL A 187 -14.41 10.98 14.50
C VAL A 187 -15.41 10.63 15.61
N LEU A 188 -14.96 10.00 16.70
CA LEU A 188 -15.83 9.65 17.83
C LEU A 188 -16.40 10.87 18.57
N GLN A 189 -15.69 12.01 18.57
CA GLN A 189 -16.20 13.27 19.14
C GLN A 189 -17.40 13.81 18.35
N VAL A 190 -17.37 13.69 17.02
CA VAL A 190 -18.43 14.18 16.13
C VAL A 190 -19.51 13.12 15.89
N SER A 191 -19.12 11.86 15.76
CA SER A 191 -20.01 10.72 15.53
C SER A 191 -19.75 9.60 16.54
N PRO A 192 -20.59 9.46 17.56
CA PRO A 192 -20.41 8.41 18.58
C PRO A 192 -20.40 6.97 18.05
N SER A 193 -20.92 6.76 16.81
CA SER A 193 -20.85 5.45 16.13
C SER A 193 -19.48 5.13 15.55
N GLY A 194 -18.58 6.12 15.41
CA GLY A 194 -17.30 5.99 14.75
C GLY A 194 -17.40 5.67 13.25
N THR A 195 -18.57 5.87 12.67
CA THR A 195 -18.85 5.58 11.25
C THR A 195 -18.45 6.74 10.38
N VAL A 196 -17.79 6.44 9.26
CA VAL A 196 -17.39 7.40 8.24
C VAL A 196 -17.91 6.98 6.86
N TYR A 197 -18.03 7.97 5.97
CA TYR A 197 -18.62 7.82 4.65
C TYR A 197 -17.68 8.34 3.58
N TRP A 198 -17.71 7.73 2.39
CA TRP A 198 -16.94 8.20 1.22
C TRP A 198 -17.62 7.79 -0.08
N ALA A 199 -17.32 8.48 -1.16
CA ALA A 199 -17.70 8.08 -2.51
C ALA A 199 -16.55 7.34 -3.22
N GLU A 200 -16.82 6.68 -4.34
CA GLU A 200 -15.84 5.85 -5.06
C GLU A 200 -14.54 6.60 -5.43
N HIS A 201 -14.67 7.88 -5.79
CA HIS A 201 -13.55 8.74 -6.17
C HIS A 201 -13.23 9.84 -5.14
N SER A 202 -13.70 9.70 -3.91
CA SER A 202 -13.36 10.63 -2.83
C SER A 202 -11.87 10.59 -2.52
N LYS A 203 -11.32 11.76 -2.19
CA LYS A 203 -9.96 11.89 -1.63
C LYS A 203 -9.98 12.02 -0.10
N LYS A 204 -11.17 12.21 0.48
CA LYS A 204 -11.37 12.44 1.92
C LYS A 204 -12.55 11.61 2.40
N TYR A 205 -12.52 11.23 3.68
CA TYR A 205 -13.68 10.63 4.33
C TYR A 205 -14.56 11.71 4.99
N HIS A 206 -15.82 11.37 5.24
CA HIS A 206 -16.82 12.26 5.79
C HIS A 206 -17.51 11.61 6.99
N VAL A 207 -17.84 12.41 8.00
CA VAL A 207 -18.59 11.95 9.18
C VAL A 207 -20.12 12.11 8.98
N ASP A 208 -20.49 13.08 8.14
CA ASP A 208 -21.91 13.30 7.79
C ASP A 208 -22.24 12.62 6.47
N GLN A 209 -23.22 11.70 6.51
CA GLN A 209 -23.77 11.00 5.34
C GLN A 209 -24.35 11.95 4.30
N ASN A 210 -24.85 13.11 4.71
CA ASN A 210 -25.48 14.10 3.84
C ASN A 210 -24.52 15.25 3.49
N CYS A 211 -23.22 15.06 3.66
CA CYS A 211 -22.24 16.08 3.34
C CYS A 211 -22.39 16.54 1.88
N PRO A 212 -22.47 17.85 1.59
CA PRO A 212 -22.60 18.37 0.22
C PRO A 212 -21.47 17.97 -0.72
N ALA A 213 -20.29 17.60 -0.17
CA ALA A 213 -19.12 17.23 -0.97
C ALA A 213 -19.34 15.98 -1.85
N PHE A 214 -20.29 15.11 -1.49
CA PHE A 214 -20.63 13.94 -2.29
C PHE A 214 -22.14 13.82 -2.58
N SER A 215 -22.88 14.95 -2.56
CA SER A 215 -24.31 14.98 -2.86
C SER A 215 -24.65 14.39 -4.24
N ASN A 216 -23.75 14.54 -5.21
CA ASN A 216 -23.93 14.05 -6.59
C ASN A 216 -23.48 12.59 -6.79
N SER A 217 -23.00 11.91 -5.75
CA SER A 217 -22.56 10.51 -5.88
C SER A 217 -23.77 9.58 -5.76
N GLU A 218 -23.92 8.66 -6.71
CA GLU A 218 -24.99 7.65 -6.69
C GLU A 218 -24.75 6.58 -5.62
N VAL A 219 -23.48 6.27 -5.35
CA VAL A 219 -23.04 5.26 -4.39
C VAL A 219 -22.18 5.91 -3.31
N VAL A 220 -22.52 5.66 -2.07
CA VAL A 220 -21.74 6.06 -0.90
C VAL A 220 -21.37 4.81 -0.12
N TYR A 221 -20.11 4.71 0.24
CA TYR A 221 -19.58 3.65 1.08
C TYR A 221 -19.67 4.08 2.54
N GLU A 222 -19.90 3.12 3.41
CA GLU A 222 -19.96 3.29 4.85
C GLU A 222 -18.97 2.31 5.51
N GLY A 223 -18.18 2.76 6.47
CA GLY A 223 -17.23 1.94 7.18
C GLY A 223 -16.61 2.65 8.38
N THR A 224 -15.50 2.11 8.87
CA THR A 224 -14.69 2.70 9.94
C THR A 224 -13.59 3.59 9.37
N VAL A 225 -12.93 4.38 10.24
CA VAL A 225 -11.73 5.17 9.86
C VAL A 225 -10.65 4.26 9.28
N ALA A 226 -10.44 3.06 9.86
CA ALA A 226 -9.46 2.10 9.34
C ALA A 226 -9.81 1.62 7.91
N ASP A 227 -11.10 1.51 7.57
CA ASP A 227 -11.54 1.15 6.23
C ASP A 227 -11.31 2.29 5.22
N ALA A 228 -11.48 3.54 5.65
CA ALA A 228 -11.15 4.71 4.86
C ALA A 228 -9.63 4.78 4.61
N PHE A 229 -8.81 4.55 5.63
CA PHE A 229 -7.35 4.51 5.54
C PHE A 229 -6.85 3.39 4.62
N GLU A 230 -7.47 2.20 4.64
CA GLU A 230 -7.19 1.12 3.69
C GLU A 230 -7.33 1.56 2.23
N ARG A 231 -8.25 2.47 1.96
CA ARG A 231 -8.50 3.05 0.63
C ARG A 231 -7.59 4.24 0.31
N GLY A 232 -6.73 4.64 1.24
CA GLY A 232 -5.87 5.81 1.11
C GLY A 232 -6.58 7.14 1.40
N LEU A 233 -7.76 7.08 2.05
CA LEU A 233 -8.49 8.26 2.50
C LEU A 233 -8.06 8.57 3.93
N THR A 234 -6.96 9.28 4.09
CA THR A 234 -6.35 9.57 5.39
C THR A 234 -6.85 10.87 6.00
N ASP A 235 -7.38 11.78 5.17
CA ASP A 235 -7.82 13.09 5.62
C ASP A 235 -9.33 13.17 5.80
N PRO A 236 -9.82 13.82 6.86
CA PRO A 236 -11.24 14.14 7.01
C PRO A 236 -11.68 15.29 6.10
N CYS A 237 -12.97 15.37 5.89
CA CYS A 237 -13.56 16.52 5.21
C CYS A 237 -13.60 17.74 6.14
N ARG A 238 -13.06 18.88 5.70
CA ARG A 238 -13.08 20.15 6.44
C ARG A 238 -14.47 20.62 6.90
N ARG A 239 -15.52 20.25 6.16
CA ARG A 239 -16.89 20.61 6.53
C ARG A 239 -17.45 19.74 7.63
N CYS A 240 -16.96 18.49 7.72
CA CYS A 240 -17.42 17.54 8.72
C CYS A 240 -16.64 17.65 10.02
N ILE A 241 -15.34 17.92 9.95
CA ILE A 241 -14.45 18.12 11.09
C ILE A 241 -13.61 19.37 10.82
N PRO A 242 -14.09 20.58 11.20
CA PRO A 242 -13.38 21.84 10.95
C PRO A 242 -12.09 21.97 11.78
N GLU A 243 -12.10 21.51 13.01
CA GLU A 243 -11.01 21.67 13.99
C GLU A 243 -9.72 20.95 13.58
N TYR A 244 -9.83 19.80 12.88
CA TYR A 244 -8.68 19.05 12.37
C TYR A 244 -7.72 19.87 11.52
N HIS A 245 -8.22 20.88 10.80
CA HIS A 245 -7.42 21.69 9.89
C HIS A 245 -6.81 22.94 10.53
N GLU A 246 -7.23 23.31 11.72
CA GLU A 246 -6.62 24.40 12.46
C GLU A 246 -5.31 23.94 13.13
N GLU A 247 -5.26 22.68 13.60
CA GLU A 247 -4.04 22.08 14.17
C GLU A 247 -2.96 21.83 13.11
N GLU A 248 -3.33 21.29 11.91
CA GLU A 248 -2.39 21.11 10.79
C GLU A 248 -1.76 22.43 10.30
N ALA A 249 -2.53 23.54 10.35
CA ALA A 249 -2.04 24.85 9.93
C ALA A 249 -1.01 25.43 10.91
N THR A 250 -1.07 25.06 12.19
CA THR A 250 -0.12 25.52 13.22
C THR A 250 1.12 24.61 13.28
N GLU A 251 0.99 23.31 13.07
CA GLU A 251 2.09 22.35 13.11
C GLU A 251 3.02 22.48 11.89
N ASN A 252 2.48 22.78 10.70
CA ASN A 252 3.30 23.03 9.50
C ASN A 252 4.09 24.34 9.54
N THR A 253 3.84 25.23 10.52
CA THR A 253 4.62 26.44 10.71
C THR A 253 5.80 26.27 11.68
N GLU A 254 5.87 25.14 12.40
CA GLU A 254 6.91 24.91 13.41
C GLU A 254 7.94 23.82 13.01
N VAL A 255 7.74 23.07 11.92
CA VAL A 255 8.65 22.01 11.48
C VAL A 255 9.45 22.42 10.24
N GLU A 256 10.08 23.60 10.26
CA GLU A 256 11.37 23.83 9.61
C GLU A 256 12.48 23.63 10.64
N GLU A 257 12.52 22.47 11.31
CA GLU A 257 13.68 22.09 12.11
C GLU A 257 14.70 21.41 11.21
N GLU A 258 15.74 22.17 10.99
CA GLU A 258 17.10 21.91 10.57
C GLU A 258 17.53 20.46 10.90
N TRP A 259 17.63 19.61 9.88
CA TRP A 259 18.26 18.30 9.97
C TRP A 259 19.76 18.53 10.17
N GLU A 260 20.23 18.47 11.40
CA GLU A 260 21.67 18.50 11.67
C GLU A 260 22.30 17.23 11.09
N GLU A 261 23.28 17.40 10.22
CA GLU A 261 24.07 16.30 9.58
C GLU A 261 24.72 15.37 10.62
N GLU A 262 24.89 15.80 11.85
CA GLU A 262 25.47 15.04 12.96
C GLU A 262 24.63 13.80 13.33
N ASP A 263 23.29 13.86 13.28
CA ASP A 263 22.42 12.75 13.62
C ASP A 263 22.54 11.56 12.63
N LEU A 264 22.87 11.84 11.37
CA LEU A 264 23.03 10.82 10.33
C LEU A 264 24.31 10.00 10.54
N TRP A 265 25.37 10.65 11.02
CA TRP A 265 26.67 10.00 11.27
C TRP A 265 26.66 9.14 12.52
N GLU A 266 25.98 9.55 13.59
CA GLU A 266 25.79 8.73 14.80
C GLU A 266 24.95 7.47 14.49
N LEU A 267 23.96 7.59 13.61
CA LEU A 267 23.11 6.47 13.21
C LEU A 267 23.87 5.44 12.35
N LEU A 268 24.76 5.92 11.46
CA LEU A 268 25.62 5.05 10.64
C LEU A 268 26.71 4.38 11.47
N TRP A 269 27.23 5.06 12.49
CA TRP A 269 28.28 4.50 13.36
C TRP A 269 27.75 3.43 14.29
N GLY A 270 26.54 3.61 14.84
CA GLY A 270 25.85 2.60 15.68
C GLY A 270 25.38 1.34 14.95
N LEU A 271 25.46 1.31 13.61
CA LEU A 271 25.17 0.12 12.78
C LEU A 271 26.44 -0.70 12.47
N LEU A 272 27.63 -0.17 12.78
CA LEU A 272 28.94 -0.80 12.49
C LEU A 272 29.62 -1.40 13.73
N GLU A 273 29.06 -1.21 14.94
CA GLU A 273 29.43 -1.90 16.17
C GLU A 273 28.44 -3.06 16.49
#